data_eb066bc79577e80ab8c1e499cd8af0c4
#
_entry.id   eb066bc79577e80ab8c1e499cd8af0c4
#
_cell.length_a   1.000
_cell.length_b   1.000
_cell.length_c   1.000
_cell.angle_alpha   90.00
_cell.angle_beta   90.00
_cell.angle_gamma   90.00
#
_symmetry.space_group_name_H-M   'P 1'
#
loop_
_entity.id
_entity.type
_entity.pdbx_description
1 polymer ?
#
loop_
_entity_poly.entity_id
_entity_poly.type
_entity_poly.pdbx_seq_one_letter_code
_entity_poly.pdbx_strand_id
1 'polypeptide(L)'
;MGKTFRYIPDGRVLTDFFWDRSPVSIIQGPIGSGTSTACCFKLWKISMEQKPDENGVRRSRFLLVRNTYNDLKETTLKTWRFWFEEIAQGRFGEVKMTNPPNHHVKYQLPDGSTVDAEFIFLALDQEEDVRKLVSLEVTGIWFNEAQFTEKSIFNTAHSRAMQGRYPPKISGGPSWKGVICDLNAPPEGHWIPYMRGDVPIPDEWDDEDRREFICPSDWKISFVQPSGLLEVVENGRVVGYEENPAAENKKWLSESYLALIKGKPKSWIDTYVMNRVGIYRAGRPVFESFRPEIHVSKTRIAYQEEWPLIVGLDFARNPAAVMCQLIRGAMYALDEFGMENVAAGTFAPLVKQRIQRKFPTAFQNGDMLTVCRRLHPRFACM
;
A
#
# COMPACT_ATOMS: atom_id res chain seq x y z
N MET A 1 29.93 -31.79 4.08
CA MET A 1 29.82 -30.38 4.44
C MET A 1 28.39 -29.91 4.03
N GLY A 2 27.55 -29.54 5.00
CA GLY A 2 26.21 -29.05 4.69
C GLY A 2 26.27 -27.75 3.90
N LYS A 3 25.43 -27.60 2.87
CA LYS A 3 25.31 -26.35 2.10
C LYS A 3 24.92 -25.21 3.06
N THR A 4 25.66 -24.11 3.00
CA THR A 4 25.37 -22.93 3.82
C THR A 4 24.11 -22.25 3.29
N PHE A 5 23.08 -22.12 4.14
CA PHE A 5 21.89 -21.32 3.83
C PHE A 5 22.23 -19.85 4.14
N ARG A 6 22.42 -19.04 3.11
CA ARG A 6 22.85 -17.65 3.25
C ARG A 6 22.06 -16.74 2.32
N TYR A 7 21.50 -15.68 2.85
CA TYR A 7 20.90 -14.58 2.11
C TYR A 7 21.77 -13.32 2.21
N ILE A 8 22.02 -12.68 1.08
CA ILE A 8 22.72 -11.40 0.99
C ILE A 8 21.84 -10.48 0.15
N PRO A 9 21.33 -9.37 0.71
CA PRO A 9 20.61 -8.37 -0.06
C PRO A 9 21.47 -7.84 -1.20
N ASP A 10 20.88 -7.67 -2.38
CA ASP A 10 21.58 -7.21 -3.58
C ASP A 10 21.13 -5.80 -3.97
N GLY A 11 21.72 -4.81 -3.34
CA GLY A 11 21.45 -3.40 -3.49
C GLY A 11 21.54 -2.65 -2.16
N ARG A 12 21.75 -1.34 -2.26
CA ARG A 12 21.92 -0.50 -1.07
C ARG A 12 20.62 -0.36 -0.28
N VAL A 13 19.53 0.02 -0.96
CA VAL A 13 18.23 0.24 -0.28
C VAL A 13 17.73 -1.06 0.33
N LEU A 14 17.88 -2.18 -0.41
CA LEU A 14 17.50 -3.49 0.09
C LEU A 14 18.34 -3.90 1.31
N THR A 15 19.64 -3.58 1.31
CA THR A 15 20.54 -3.82 2.45
C THR A 15 20.17 -2.96 3.65
N ASP A 16 19.98 -1.66 3.45
CA ASP A 16 19.60 -0.73 4.51
C ASP A 16 18.27 -1.14 5.16
N PHE A 17 17.27 -1.51 4.35
CA PHE A 17 16.00 -2.07 4.83
C PHE A 17 16.19 -3.36 5.63
N PHE A 18 16.99 -4.29 5.12
CA PHE A 18 17.21 -5.59 5.76
C PHE A 18 17.82 -5.46 7.16
N TRP A 19 18.73 -4.50 7.35
CA TRP A 19 19.41 -4.27 8.64
C TRP A 19 18.67 -3.29 9.55
N ASP A 20 17.72 -2.53 9.04
CA ASP A 20 16.93 -1.60 9.85
C ASP A 20 16.14 -2.33 10.93
N ARG A 21 16.04 -1.71 12.12
CA ARG A 21 15.35 -2.24 13.29
C ARG A 21 14.23 -1.33 13.80
N SER A 22 13.82 -0.35 13.02
CA SER A 22 12.70 0.52 13.36
C SER A 22 11.43 -0.29 13.63
N PRO A 23 10.53 0.18 14.50
CA PRO A 23 9.28 -0.52 14.79
C PRO A 23 8.35 -0.58 13.59
N VAL A 24 8.50 0.33 12.63
CA VAL A 24 7.84 0.27 11.33
C VAL A 24 8.89 0.48 10.25
N SER A 25 8.99 -0.47 9.32
CA SER A 25 9.88 -0.40 8.16
C SER A 25 9.08 -0.71 6.89
N ILE A 26 9.07 0.23 5.94
CA ILE A 26 8.36 0.08 4.66
C ILE A 26 9.34 0.20 3.50
N ILE A 27 9.38 -0.82 2.62
CA ILE A 27 10.18 -0.83 1.40
C ILE A 27 9.30 -0.86 0.17
N GLN A 28 9.57 0.07 -0.76
CA GLN A 28 8.94 0.14 -2.06
C GLN A 28 9.97 -0.17 -3.16
N GLY A 29 9.60 -1.00 -4.12
CA GLY A 29 10.49 -1.33 -5.22
C GLY A 29 9.79 -1.78 -6.50
N PRO A 30 10.51 -1.79 -7.63
CA PRO A 30 10.02 -2.37 -8.87
C PRO A 30 9.69 -3.86 -8.75
N ILE A 31 8.93 -4.38 -9.69
CA ILE A 31 8.70 -5.82 -9.77
C ILE A 31 10.04 -6.58 -9.86
N GLY A 32 10.18 -7.68 -9.12
CA GLY A 32 11.39 -8.50 -9.13
C GLY A 32 12.58 -7.91 -8.38
N SER A 33 12.44 -6.76 -7.72
CA SER A 33 13.53 -6.10 -6.99
C SER A 33 13.93 -6.76 -5.67
N GLY A 34 13.29 -7.88 -5.29
CA GLY A 34 13.68 -8.73 -4.16
C GLY A 34 13.10 -8.32 -2.80
N THR A 35 12.17 -7.38 -2.74
CA THR A 35 11.57 -6.86 -1.50
C THR A 35 10.92 -7.95 -0.65
N SER A 36 10.08 -8.80 -1.26
CA SER A 36 9.39 -9.88 -0.51
C SER A 36 10.37 -10.93 0.03
N THR A 37 11.43 -11.26 -0.74
CA THR A 37 12.50 -12.14 -0.25
C THR A 37 13.23 -11.51 0.93
N ALA A 38 13.55 -10.21 0.84
CA ALA A 38 14.17 -9.49 1.95
C ALA A 38 13.30 -9.48 3.21
N CYS A 39 11.99 -9.33 3.07
CA CYS A 39 11.04 -9.43 4.18
C CYS A 39 11.05 -10.83 4.84
N CYS A 40 11.03 -11.90 4.04
CA CYS A 40 11.13 -13.26 4.56
C CYS A 40 12.38 -13.44 5.43
N PHE A 41 13.54 -13.05 4.92
CA PHE A 41 14.79 -13.18 5.64
C PHE A 41 14.95 -12.17 6.78
N LYS A 42 14.36 -10.98 6.70
CA LYS A 42 14.31 -10.01 7.79
C LYS A 42 13.53 -10.56 8.97
N LEU A 43 12.38 -11.21 8.75
CA LEU A 43 11.64 -11.86 9.82
C LEU A 43 12.44 -12.99 10.47
N TRP A 44 13.12 -13.81 9.69
CA TRP A 44 14.00 -14.87 10.21
C TRP A 44 15.16 -14.28 11.01
N LYS A 45 15.83 -13.24 10.50
CA LYS A 45 16.87 -12.49 11.21
C LYS A 45 16.36 -11.95 12.55
N ILE A 46 15.20 -11.30 12.57
CA ILE A 46 14.59 -10.78 13.79
C ILE A 46 14.29 -11.91 14.77
N SER A 47 13.89 -13.10 14.30
CA SER A 47 13.68 -14.27 15.16
C SER A 47 14.98 -14.71 15.85
N MET A 48 16.08 -14.72 15.12
CA MET A 48 17.41 -15.07 15.67
C MET A 48 17.95 -14.01 16.63
N GLU A 49 17.54 -12.77 16.51
CA GLU A 49 17.98 -11.63 17.30
C GLU A 49 17.09 -11.33 18.53
N GLN A 50 15.98 -12.04 18.71
CA GLN A 50 15.20 -11.94 19.94
C GLN A 50 16.08 -12.36 21.14
N LYS A 51 15.92 -11.69 22.26
CA LYS A 51 16.61 -12.10 23.49
C LYS A 51 16.15 -13.49 23.91
N PRO A 52 17.07 -14.41 24.25
CA PRO A 52 16.68 -15.71 24.79
C PRO A 52 16.04 -15.53 26.16
N ASP A 53 15.09 -16.40 26.47
CA ASP A 53 14.56 -16.55 27.82
C ASP A 53 15.55 -17.31 28.76
N GLU A 54 15.14 -17.56 29.99
CA GLU A 54 15.95 -18.27 31.01
C GLU A 54 16.39 -19.67 30.55
N ASN A 55 15.66 -20.28 29.62
CA ASN A 55 15.98 -21.60 29.07
C ASN A 55 16.79 -21.50 27.76
N GLY A 56 17.28 -20.33 27.40
CA GLY A 56 18.01 -20.10 26.13
C GLY A 56 17.14 -20.12 24.89
N VAL A 57 15.81 -19.93 25.01
CA VAL A 57 14.89 -19.99 23.88
C VAL A 57 14.53 -18.56 23.40
N ARG A 58 14.74 -18.31 22.10
CA ARG A 58 14.39 -17.06 21.40
C ARG A 58 13.01 -17.21 20.78
N ARG A 59 11.99 -16.71 21.45
CA ARG A 59 10.59 -16.87 21.03
C ARG A 59 10.13 -15.71 20.16
N SER A 60 9.44 -16.03 19.08
CA SER A 60 8.78 -15.02 18.24
C SER A 60 7.55 -15.61 17.52
N ARG A 61 6.58 -14.76 17.21
CA ARG A 61 5.41 -15.09 16.40
C ARG A 61 5.14 -13.96 15.45
N PHE A 62 5.16 -14.27 14.16
CA PHE A 62 4.93 -13.30 13.10
C PHE A 62 3.66 -13.63 12.32
N LEU A 63 2.96 -12.58 11.94
CA LEU A 63 1.82 -12.67 11.04
C LEU A 63 2.24 -12.15 9.66
N LEU A 64 2.07 -12.97 8.64
CA LEU A 64 2.34 -12.65 7.25
C LEU A 64 1.00 -12.41 6.56
N VAL A 65 0.76 -11.16 6.17
CA VAL A 65 -0.55 -10.68 5.75
C VAL A 65 -0.57 -10.39 4.26
N ARG A 66 -1.64 -10.81 3.60
CA ARG A 66 -1.97 -10.49 2.22
C ARG A 66 -3.45 -10.09 2.12
N ASN A 67 -3.84 -9.34 1.10
CA ASN A 67 -5.22 -8.90 0.93
C ASN A 67 -6.19 -10.04 0.59
N THR A 68 -5.81 -11.04 -0.23
CA THR A 68 -6.67 -12.19 -0.55
C THR A 68 -6.00 -13.53 -0.28
N TYR A 69 -6.80 -14.57 -0.02
CA TYR A 69 -6.28 -15.92 0.20
C TYR A 69 -5.62 -16.51 -1.05
N ASN A 70 -6.16 -16.23 -2.23
CA ASN A 70 -5.56 -16.69 -3.47
C ASN A 70 -4.17 -16.08 -3.68
N ASP A 71 -4.03 -14.76 -3.49
CA ASP A 71 -2.74 -14.10 -3.60
C ASP A 71 -1.77 -14.58 -2.52
N LEU A 72 -2.24 -14.76 -1.28
CA LEU A 72 -1.43 -15.31 -0.19
C LEU A 72 -0.83 -16.66 -0.59
N LYS A 73 -1.64 -17.56 -1.11
CA LYS A 73 -1.23 -18.90 -1.53
C LYS A 73 -0.29 -18.88 -2.72
N GLU A 74 -0.64 -18.10 -3.75
CA GLU A 74 0.07 -18.13 -5.03
C GLU A 74 1.35 -17.29 -5.06
N THR A 75 1.54 -16.39 -4.12
CA THR A 75 2.72 -15.50 -4.08
C THR A 75 3.50 -15.63 -2.77
N THR A 76 2.98 -15.11 -1.67
CA THR A 76 3.68 -15.00 -0.38
C THR A 76 4.09 -16.37 0.16
N LEU A 77 3.14 -17.31 0.19
CA LEU A 77 3.38 -18.65 0.70
C LEU A 77 4.34 -19.44 -0.21
N LYS A 78 4.23 -19.29 -1.55
CA LYS A 78 5.18 -19.90 -2.50
C LYS A 78 6.61 -19.37 -2.28
N THR A 79 6.78 -18.05 -2.16
CA THR A 79 8.08 -17.44 -1.88
C THR A 79 8.67 -17.94 -0.57
N TRP A 80 7.85 -18.01 0.49
CA TRP A 80 8.28 -18.52 1.78
C TRP A 80 8.72 -19.98 1.69
N ARG A 81 7.89 -20.87 1.11
CA ARG A 81 8.19 -22.30 0.96
C ARG A 81 9.42 -22.55 0.11
N PHE A 82 9.58 -21.81 -0.98
CA PHE A 82 10.79 -21.90 -1.83
C PHE A 82 12.05 -21.70 -0.98
N TRP A 83 12.11 -20.68 -0.14
CA TRP A 83 13.28 -20.39 0.68
C TRP A 83 13.43 -21.33 1.87
N PHE A 84 12.38 -21.53 2.65
CA PHE A 84 12.44 -22.20 3.95
C PHE A 84 12.12 -23.70 3.91
N GLU A 85 11.59 -24.22 2.81
CA GLU A 85 11.42 -25.67 2.61
C GLU A 85 12.40 -26.18 1.54
N GLU A 86 12.30 -25.68 0.29
CA GLU A 86 13.04 -26.23 -0.84
C GLU A 86 14.54 -25.92 -0.79
N ILE A 87 14.91 -24.63 -0.72
CA ILE A 87 16.33 -24.21 -0.65
C ILE A 87 16.95 -24.63 0.68
N ALA A 88 16.22 -24.55 1.78
CA ALA A 88 16.68 -24.97 3.10
C ALA A 88 16.76 -26.51 3.23
N GLN A 89 16.21 -27.28 2.28
CA GLN A 89 16.25 -28.75 2.27
C GLN A 89 15.74 -29.39 3.57
N GLY A 90 14.56 -28.95 4.02
CA GLY A 90 13.88 -29.48 5.22
C GLY A 90 14.50 -29.05 6.57
N ARG A 91 15.54 -28.21 6.57
CA ARG A 91 16.23 -27.77 7.80
C ARG A 91 15.32 -27.11 8.81
N PHE A 92 14.27 -26.43 8.35
CA PHE A 92 13.34 -25.66 9.18
C PHE A 92 11.97 -26.35 9.34
N GLY A 93 11.80 -27.57 8.83
CA GLY A 93 10.51 -28.24 8.78
C GLY A 93 9.65 -27.76 7.59
N GLU A 94 8.37 -28.12 7.65
CA GLU A 94 7.41 -27.82 6.58
C GLU A 94 6.30 -26.90 7.07
N VAL A 95 5.77 -26.10 6.14
CA VAL A 95 4.56 -25.29 6.37
C VAL A 95 3.36 -26.22 6.53
N LYS A 96 2.64 -26.09 7.62
CA LYS A 96 1.37 -26.81 7.84
C LYS A 96 0.23 -26.04 7.16
N MET A 97 -0.46 -26.70 6.25
CA MET A 97 -1.61 -26.14 5.51
C MET A 97 -2.89 -26.22 6.34
N THR A 98 -2.84 -25.68 7.56
CA THR A 98 -4.02 -25.50 8.43
C THR A 98 -4.78 -24.23 8.04
N ASN A 99 -5.83 -23.88 8.74
CA ASN A 99 -6.55 -22.62 8.55
C ASN A 99 -6.46 -21.77 9.84
N PRO A 100 -5.60 -20.72 9.85
CA PRO A 100 -4.66 -20.29 8.81
C PRO A 100 -3.44 -21.21 8.66
N PRO A 101 -2.77 -21.20 7.47
CA PRO A 101 -1.49 -21.89 7.31
C PRO A 101 -0.43 -21.35 8.26
N ASN A 102 0.47 -22.21 8.74
CA ASN A 102 1.54 -21.78 9.62
C ASN A 102 2.82 -22.59 9.42
N HIS A 103 3.95 -21.97 9.77
CA HIS A 103 5.26 -22.60 9.81
C HIS A 103 5.88 -22.37 11.19
N HIS A 104 6.03 -23.45 11.94
CA HIS A 104 6.66 -23.41 13.26
C HIS A 104 8.09 -23.93 13.15
N VAL A 105 9.07 -23.05 13.33
CA VAL A 105 10.49 -23.34 13.17
C VAL A 105 11.15 -23.42 14.52
N LYS A 106 11.82 -24.56 14.81
CA LYS A 106 12.74 -24.72 15.92
C LYS A 106 14.13 -24.96 15.39
N TYR A 107 15.06 -24.08 15.73
CA TYR A 107 16.42 -24.13 15.19
C TYR A 107 17.45 -23.73 16.26
N GLN A 108 18.45 -24.59 16.47
CA GLN A 108 19.56 -24.30 17.40
C GLN A 108 20.59 -23.43 16.73
N LEU A 109 20.95 -22.32 17.38
CA LEU A 109 22.01 -21.41 16.94
C LEU A 109 23.38 -21.85 17.42
N PRO A 110 24.47 -21.38 16.77
CA PRO A 110 25.84 -21.71 17.17
C PRO A 110 26.19 -21.27 18.59
N ASP A 111 25.50 -20.29 19.16
CA ASP A 111 25.68 -19.82 20.55
C ASP A 111 24.99 -20.73 21.57
N GLY A 112 24.38 -21.83 21.15
CA GLY A 112 23.68 -22.78 21.98
C GLY A 112 22.21 -22.43 22.25
N SER A 113 21.77 -21.22 21.93
CA SER A 113 20.37 -20.82 22.08
C SER A 113 19.48 -21.46 21.00
N THR A 114 18.18 -21.55 21.24
CA THR A 114 17.22 -22.14 20.30
C THR A 114 16.22 -21.08 19.85
N VAL A 115 16.12 -20.86 18.53
CA VAL A 115 15.01 -20.11 17.95
C VAL A 115 13.75 -20.96 17.97
N ASP A 116 12.67 -20.40 18.47
CA ASP A 116 11.32 -20.99 18.50
C ASP A 116 10.37 -19.95 17.87
N ALA A 117 10.24 -20.00 16.55
CA ALA A 117 9.56 -18.99 15.77
C ALA A 117 8.34 -19.56 15.04
N GLU A 118 7.21 -18.88 15.15
CA GLU A 118 5.97 -19.22 14.48
C GLU A 118 5.63 -18.14 13.42
N PHE A 119 5.36 -18.58 12.21
CA PHE A 119 4.98 -17.74 11.07
C PHE A 119 3.57 -18.14 10.63
N ILE A 120 2.59 -17.24 10.82
CA ILE A 120 1.18 -17.47 10.54
C ILE A 120 0.83 -16.67 9.27
N PHE A 121 0.20 -17.33 8.30
CA PHE A 121 -0.18 -16.72 7.02
C PHE A 121 -1.66 -16.37 7.04
N LEU A 122 -2.01 -15.09 6.96
CA LEU A 122 -3.39 -14.60 7.06
C LEU A 122 -3.76 -13.76 5.83
N ALA A 123 -4.90 -14.08 5.23
CA ALA A 123 -5.54 -13.21 4.25
C ALA A 123 -6.53 -12.28 4.97
N LEU A 124 -6.77 -11.09 4.40
CA LEU A 124 -7.72 -10.08 4.92
C LEU A 124 -8.82 -9.80 3.89
N ASP A 125 -9.37 -10.85 3.28
CA ASP A 125 -10.41 -10.74 2.26
C ASP A 125 -11.85 -10.73 2.82
N GLN A 126 -12.01 -10.98 4.13
CA GLN A 126 -13.29 -10.96 4.82
C GLN A 126 -13.22 -10.09 6.09
N GLU A 127 -14.35 -9.49 6.49
CA GLU A 127 -14.41 -8.71 7.75
C GLU A 127 -14.01 -9.53 8.99
N GLU A 128 -14.29 -10.83 8.98
CA GLU A 128 -13.91 -11.74 10.05
C GLU A 128 -12.40 -11.89 10.20
N ASP A 129 -11.64 -11.76 9.11
CA ASP A 129 -10.19 -11.88 9.14
C ASP A 129 -9.54 -10.67 9.82
N VAL A 130 -10.13 -9.48 9.67
CA VAL A 130 -9.73 -8.29 10.43
C VAL A 130 -9.93 -8.51 11.93
N ARG A 131 -11.03 -9.18 12.34
CA ARG A 131 -11.27 -9.56 13.74
C ARG A 131 -10.24 -10.57 14.25
N LYS A 132 -9.82 -11.54 13.42
CA LYS A 132 -8.73 -12.46 13.75
C LYS A 132 -7.42 -11.71 13.99
N LEU A 133 -7.09 -10.74 13.15
CA LEU A 133 -5.92 -9.88 13.33
C LEU A 133 -5.90 -9.24 14.73
N VAL A 134 -7.03 -8.71 15.19
CA VAL A 134 -7.15 -8.07 16.52
C VAL A 134 -6.96 -9.04 17.66
N SER A 135 -7.31 -10.32 17.49
CA SER A 135 -7.24 -11.34 18.57
C SER A 135 -5.86 -11.98 18.72
N LEU A 136 -5.00 -11.95 17.69
CA LEU A 136 -3.72 -12.64 17.71
C LEU A 136 -2.68 -11.92 18.58
N GLU A 137 -1.88 -12.71 19.30
CA GLU A 137 -0.73 -12.24 20.06
C GLU A 137 0.53 -12.47 19.23
N VAL A 138 1.18 -11.38 18.81
CA VAL A 138 2.30 -11.41 17.87
C VAL A 138 3.48 -10.60 18.34
N THR A 139 4.67 -10.98 17.87
CA THR A 139 5.91 -10.20 17.95
C THR A 139 5.93 -9.12 16.87
N GLY A 140 5.51 -9.47 15.66
CA GLY A 140 5.47 -8.54 14.55
C GLY A 140 4.57 -9.00 13.42
N ILE A 141 4.35 -8.10 12.47
CA ILE A 141 3.46 -8.30 11.32
C ILE A 141 4.20 -7.89 10.05
N TRP A 142 4.05 -8.66 8.99
CA TRP A 142 4.51 -8.30 7.66
C TRP A 142 3.33 -8.21 6.71
N PHE A 143 3.11 -7.02 6.12
CA PHE A 143 2.19 -6.81 5.00
C PHE A 143 2.94 -6.98 3.69
N ASN A 144 2.64 -8.04 2.98
CA ASN A 144 3.15 -8.26 1.62
C ASN A 144 2.21 -7.59 0.61
N GLU A 145 2.78 -6.77 -0.26
CA GLU A 145 2.08 -5.88 -1.20
C GLU A 145 1.11 -4.91 -0.50
N ALA A 146 1.67 -4.13 0.41
CA ALA A 146 0.93 -3.19 1.25
C ALA A 146 0.22 -2.07 0.46
N GLN A 147 0.45 -1.90 -0.84
CA GLN A 147 -0.32 -0.99 -1.70
C GLN A 147 -1.80 -1.35 -1.79
N PHE A 148 -2.19 -2.53 -1.33
CA PHE A 148 -3.58 -2.98 -1.24
C PHE A 148 -4.14 -2.95 0.19
N THR A 149 -3.37 -2.42 1.16
CA THR A 149 -3.76 -2.38 2.57
C THR A 149 -4.27 -1.00 2.95
N GLU A 150 -5.50 -0.93 3.44
CA GLU A 150 -6.07 0.29 3.98
C GLU A 150 -5.33 0.74 5.24
N LYS A 151 -5.26 2.07 5.45
CA LYS A 151 -4.62 2.67 6.63
C LYS A 151 -5.24 2.20 7.95
N SER A 152 -6.55 2.04 7.99
CA SER A 152 -7.30 1.53 9.15
C SER A 152 -6.87 0.13 9.58
N ILE A 153 -6.66 -0.76 8.60
CA ILE A 153 -6.15 -2.12 8.81
C ILE A 153 -4.71 -2.07 9.31
N PHE A 154 -3.87 -1.25 8.66
CA PHE A 154 -2.48 -1.06 9.09
C PHE A 154 -2.41 -0.52 10.52
N ASN A 155 -3.20 0.50 10.89
CA ASN A 155 -3.24 1.07 12.23
C ASN A 155 -3.65 0.03 13.28
N THR A 156 -4.64 -0.80 12.97
CA THR A 156 -5.08 -1.90 13.83
C THR A 156 -3.96 -2.91 14.06
N ALA A 157 -3.30 -3.34 12.99
CA ALA A 157 -2.17 -4.27 13.04
C ALA A 157 -0.97 -3.70 13.81
N HIS A 158 -0.61 -2.45 13.53
CA HIS A 158 0.45 -1.74 14.24
C HIS A 158 0.16 -1.68 15.74
N SER A 159 -1.02 -1.24 16.12
CA SER A 159 -1.44 -1.21 17.52
C SER A 159 -1.31 -2.58 18.18
N ARG A 160 -1.64 -3.65 17.45
CA ARG A 160 -1.55 -5.02 17.93
C ARG A 160 -0.10 -5.49 18.14
N ALA A 161 0.77 -5.26 17.16
CA ALA A 161 2.18 -5.57 17.24
C ALA A 161 2.86 -4.80 18.39
N MET A 162 2.53 -3.51 18.54
CA MET A 162 3.12 -2.64 19.57
C MET A 162 2.68 -2.98 21.00
N GLN A 163 1.61 -3.74 21.20
CA GLN A 163 1.28 -4.30 22.51
C GLN A 163 2.34 -5.30 23.01
N GLY A 164 3.09 -5.96 22.11
CA GLY A 164 4.19 -6.84 22.44
C GLY A 164 3.77 -8.00 23.37
N ARG A 165 2.64 -8.65 23.07
CA ARG A 165 2.09 -9.73 23.90
C ARG A 165 2.77 -11.07 23.69
N TYR A 166 3.54 -11.24 22.62
CA TYR A 166 4.28 -12.47 22.38
C TYR A 166 5.78 -12.18 22.12
N PRO A 167 6.69 -12.86 22.81
CA PRO A 167 6.44 -13.72 23.97
C PRO A 167 5.84 -12.91 25.14
N PRO A 168 5.15 -13.58 26.09
CA PRO A 168 4.53 -12.88 27.21
C PRO A 168 5.61 -12.26 28.13
N LYS A 169 5.24 -11.21 28.87
CA LYS A 169 6.18 -10.48 29.74
C LYS A 169 6.86 -11.36 30.78
N ILE A 170 6.18 -12.42 31.26
CA ILE A 170 6.76 -13.40 32.19
C ILE A 170 7.95 -14.16 31.59
N SER A 171 8.03 -14.23 30.25
CA SER A 171 9.18 -14.79 29.52
C SER A 171 10.08 -13.68 28.93
N GLY A 172 10.12 -12.50 29.56
CA GLY A 172 10.97 -11.37 29.17
C GLY A 172 10.35 -10.42 28.11
N GLY A 173 9.24 -10.78 27.50
CA GLY A 173 8.64 -10.02 26.40
C GLY A 173 9.48 -9.99 25.12
N PRO A 174 8.99 -9.40 24.02
CA PRO A 174 9.76 -9.27 22.80
C PRO A 174 10.85 -8.18 22.93
N SER A 175 12.07 -8.48 22.50
CA SER A 175 13.18 -7.51 22.44
C SER A 175 13.13 -6.61 21.21
N TRP A 176 12.44 -7.05 20.16
CA TRP A 176 11.97 -6.26 19.03
C TRP A 176 10.52 -6.60 18.75
N LYS A 177 9.72 -5.61 18.37
CA LYS A 177 8.34 -5.74 17.92
C LYS A 177 8.04 -4.68 16.88
N GLY A 178 7.13 -4.97 15.92
CA GLY A 178 6.82 -3.99 14.92
C GLY A 178 6.09 -4.52 13.69
N VAL A 179 6.05 -3.68 12.64
CA VAL A 179 5.42 -3.97 11.36
C VAL A 179 6.43 -3.72 10.24
N ILE A 180 6.54 -4.66 9.32
CA ILE A 180 7.29 -4.47 8.08
C ILE A 180 6.33 -4.55 6.90
N CYS A 181 6.59 -3.76 5.86
CA CYS A 181 5.81 -3.78 4.63
C CYS A 181 6.71 -3.82 3.42
N ASP A 182 6.33 -4.57 2.39
CA ASP A 182 6.85 -4.40 1.04
C ASP A 182 5.72 -4.09 0.08
N LEU A 183 6.03 -3.29 -0.95
CA LEU A 183 5.06 -2.89 -1.96
C LEU A 183 5.73 -2.48 -3.27
N ASN A 184 4.97 -2.55 -4.36
CA ASN A 184 5.23 -1.75 -5.55
C ASN A 184 4.72 -0.33 -5.35
N ALA A 185 4.98 0.56 -6.30
CA ALA A 185 4.53 1.94 -6.20
C ALA A 185 3.00 2.00 -6.00
N PRO A 186 2.51 2.59 -4.91
CA PRO A 186 1.08 2.66 -4.61
C PRO A 186 0.36 3.68 -5.48
N PRO A 187 -0.99 3.61 -5.58
CA PRO A 187 -1.77 4.65 -6.23
C PRO A 187 -1.67 5.99 -5.48
N GLU A 188 -1.96 7.08 -6.19
CA GLU A 188 -1.81 8.46 -5.66
C GLU A 188 -2.60 8.70 -4.37
N GLY A 189 -3.80 8.16 -4.25
CA GLY A 189 -4.65 8.30 -3.05
C GLY A 189 -4.28 7.39 -1.88
N HIS A 190 -3.21 6.59 -2.00
CA HIS A 190 -2.80 5.68 -0.94
C HIS A 190 -2.12 6.44 0.21
N TRP A 191 -2.30 5.97 1.45
CA TRP A 191 -1.81 6.63 2.65
C TRP A 191 -0.27 6.74 2.76
N ILE A 192 0.49 5.79 2.20
CA ILE A 192 1.96 5.77 2.29
C ILE A 192 2.61 6.99 1.61
N PRO A 193 2.26 7.37 0.37
CA PRO A 193 2.81 8.58 -0.27
C PRO A 193 2.54 9.87 0.51
N TYR A 194 1.37 10.02 1.12
CA TYR A 194 1.08 11.17 1.98
C TYR A 194 1.97 11.20 3.22
N MET A 195 2.08 10.08 3.95
CA MET A 195 2.93 9.99 5.14
C MET A 195 4.42 10.16 4.82
N ARG A 196 4.87 9.80 3.62
CA ARG A 196 6.25 9.95 3.16
C ARG A 196 6.54 11.36 2.64
N GLY A 197 5.51 12.13 2.30
CA GLY A 197 5.63 13.45 1.71
C GLY A 197 5.89 13.44 0.20
N ASP A 198 5.67 12.33 -0.48
CA ASP A 198 5.77 12.22 -1.95
C ASP A 198 4.63 12.95 -2.65
N VAL A 199 3.47 12.98 -2.00
CA VAL A 199 2.26 13.66 -2.45
C VAL A 199 1.88 14.69 -1.40
N PRO A 200 1.59 15.94 -1.80
CA PRO A 200 1.14 16.95 -0.85
C PRO A 200 -0.23 16.57 -0.27
N ILE A 201 -0.38 16.79 1.02
CA ILE A 201 -1.68 16.61 1.70
C ILE A 201 -2.66 17.64 1.10
N PRO A 202 -3.88 17.23 0.70
CA PRO A 202 -4.89 18.14 0.16
C PRO A 202 -5.19 19.31 1.11
N ASP A 203 -5.34 20.52 0.54
CA ASP A 203 -5.62 21.73 1.33
C ASP A 203 -6.98 21.69 2.03
N GLU A 204 -7.91 20.86 1.52
CA GLU A 204 -9.24 20.69 2.07
C GLU A 204 -9.30 19.86 3.35
N TRP A 205 -8.25 19.10 3.66
CA TRP A 205 -8.22 18.29 4.87
C TRP A 205 -8.09 19.20 6.09
N ASP A 206 -8.90 18.90 7.10
CA ASP A 206 -8.80 19.59 8.37
C ASP A 206 -7.54 19.19 9.17
N ASP A 207 -7.30 19.86 10.29
CA ASP A 207 -6.12 19.60 11.10
C ASP A 207 -6.09 18.21 11.74
N GLU A 208 -7.26 17.59 11.96
CA GLU A 208 -7.37 16.24 12.50
C GLU A 208 -7.00 15.22 11.44
N ASP A 209 -7.56 15.33 10.24
CA ASP A 209 -7.20 14.50 9.08
C ASP A 209 -5.72 14.60 8.76
N ARG A 210 -5.16 15.82 8.74
CA ARG A 210 -3.72 16.06 8.47
C ARG A 210 -2.81 15.38 9.50
N ARG A 211 -3.17 15.41 10.79
CA ARG A 211 -2.40 14.76 11.87
C ARG A 211 -2.26 13.26 11.69
N GLU A 212 -3.27 12.61 11.10
CA GLU A 212 -3.22 11.18 10.85
C GLU A 212 -2.12 10.76 9.87
N PHE A 213 -1.64 11.69 9.02
CA PHE A 213 -0.63 11.43 8.01
C PHE A 213 0.76 11.96 8.39
N ILE A 214 0.93 12.44 9.61
CA ILE A 214 2.26 12.75 10.14
C ILE A 214 2.99 11.44 10.42
N CYS A 215 4.11 11.22 9.74
CA CYS A 215 4.94 10.04 9.96
C CYS A 215 5.66 10.13 11.30
N PRO A 216 5.48 9.17 12.21
CA PRO A 216 6.25 9.11 13.45
C PRO A 216 7.75 9.05 13.18
N SER A 217 8.55 9.72 14.01
CA SER A 217 10.00 9.87 13.80
C SER A 217 10.79 8.56 13.92
N ASP A 218 10.23 7.56 14.61
CA ASP A 218 10.81 6.22 14.77
C ASP A 218 10.42 5.25 13.64
N TRP A 219 9.58 5.68 12.69
CA TRP A 219 9.23 4.89 11.52
C TRP A 219 10.23 5.13 10.38
N LYS A 220 10.55 4.07 9.64
CA LYS A 220 11.38 4.13 8.42
C LYS A 220 10.56 3.69 7.21
N ILE A 221 9.89 4.65 6.59
CA ILE A 221 8.99 4.41 5.45
C ILE A 221 9.58 4.87 4.10
N SER A 222 10.83 5.34 4.13
CA SER A 222 11.52 5.96 2.98
C SER A 222 12.49 5.01 2.25
N PHE A 223 12.39 3.69 2.45
CA PHE A 223 13.17 2.74 1.65
C PHE A 223 12.52 2.61 0.27
N VAL A 224 12.96 3.45 -0.67
CA VAL A 224 12.49 3.44 -2.06
C VAL A 224 13.64 3.04 -2.95
N GLN A 225 13.51 1.87 -3.59
CA GLN A 225 14.52 1.38 -4.52
C GLN A 225 14.52 2.19 -5.82
N PRO A 226 15.67 2.31 -6.50
CA PRO A 226 15.74 2.89 -7.84
C PRO A 226 14.81 2.19 -8.81
N SER A 227 14.34 2.94 -9.82
CA SER A 227 13.55 2.37 -10.93
C SER A 227 14.32 1.28 -11.68
N GLY A 228 13.60 0.34 -12.29
CA GLY A 228 14.18 -0.69 -13.14
C GLY A 228 14.79 -0.14 -14.44
N LEU A 229 14.20 0.95 -14.94
CA LEU A 229 14.60 1.61 -16.20
C LEU A 229 14.80 3.11 -16.01
N LEU A 230 15.51 3.74 -16.95
CA LEU A 230 15.60 5.18 -17.15
C LEU A 230 14.81 5.57 -18.41
N GLU A 231 14.20 6.75 -18.41
CA GLU A 231 13.54 7.30 -19.59
C GLU A 231 14.56 7.97 -20.51
N VAL A 232 14.51 7.63 -21.80
CA VAL A 232 15.21 8.36 -22.85
C VAL A 232 14.31 9.49 -23.31
N VAL A 233 14.74 10.74 -23.11
CA VAL A 233 13.93 11.92 -23.39
C VAL A 233 14.54 12.71 -24.55
N GLU A 234 13.76 12.95 -25.62
CA GLU A 234 14.13 13.83 -26.73
C GLU A 234 13.06 14.92 -26.89
N ASN A 235 13.48 16.18 -26.98
CA ASN A 235 12.59 17.34 -27.12
C ASN A 235 11.47 17.39 -26.05
N GLY A 236 11.78 16.96 -24.80
CA GLY A 236 10.81 16.95 -23.70
C GLY A 236 9.79 15.82 -23.76
N ARG A 237 9.98 14.84 -24.65
CA ARG A 237 9.11 13.66 -24.77
C ARG A 237 9.91 12.38 -24.50
N VAL A 238 9.31 11.44 -23.79
CA VAL A 238 9.86 10.10 -23.61
C VAL A 238 9.76 9.36 -24.94
N VAL A 239 10.91 9.05 -25.54
CA VAL A 239 11.03 8.33 -26.81
C VAL A 239 11.40 6.86 -26.63
N GLY A 240 11.85 6.48 -25.43
CA GLY A 240 12.23 5.11 -25.13
C GLY A 240 12.65 4.92 -23.67
N TYR A 241 13.16 3.74 -23.40
CA TYR A 241 13.67 3.35 -22.08
C TYR A 241 15.03 2.65 -22.23
N GLU A 242 15.88 2.79 -21.23
CA GLU A 242 17.13 2.06 -21.09
C GLU A 242 17.27 1.43 -19.71
N GLU A 243 18.09 0.39 -19.58
CA GLU A 243 18.32 -0.28 -18.30
C GLU A 243 18.93 0.67 -17.27
N ASN A 244 18.33 0.78 -16.10
CA ASN A 244 18.90 1.57 -15.03
C ASN A 244 20.09 0.82 -14.40
N PRO A 245 21.33 1.34 -14.48
CA PRO A 245 22.49 0.69 -13.84
C PRO A 245 22.36 0.62 -12.31
N ALA A 246 21.60 1.54 -11.69
CA ALA A 246 21.37 1.59 -10.25
C ALA A 246 20.24 0.67 -9.77
N ALA A 247 19.48 0.04 -10.68
CA ALA A 247 18.42 -0.89 -10.29
C ALA A 247 18.99 -2.07 -9.48
N GLU A 248 18.33 -2.37 -8.36
CA GLU A 248 18.77 -3.42 -7.44
C GLU A 248 18.26 -4.80 -7.85
N ASN A 249 18.90 -5.86 -7.37
CA ASN A 249 18.54 -7.27 -7.57
C ASN A 249 18.46 -7.76 -9.04
N LYS A 250 18.98 -7.00 -10.01
CA LYS A 250 18.87 -7.30 -11.46
C LYS A 250 19.41 -8.68 -11.85
N LYS A 251 20.50 -9.13 -11.24
CA LYS A 251 21.12 -10.43 -11.56
C LYS A 251 20.22 -11.64 -11.27
N TRP A 252 19.14 -11.44 -10.51
CA TRP A 252 18.20 -12.49 -10.14
C TRP A 252 16.89 -12.44 -10.95
N LEU A 253 16.75 -11.45 -11.85
CA LEU A 253 15.64 -11.41 -12.79
C LEU A 253 15.81 -12.50 -13.86
N SER A 254 14.70 -13.15 -14.20
CA SER A 254 14.67 -14.10 -15.32
C SER A 254 14.79 -13.41 -16.68
N GLU A 255 14.32 -12.18 -16.78
CA GLU A 255 14.35 -11.33 -17.97
C GLU A 255 14.70 -9.89 -17.57
N SER A 256 15.32 -9.14 -18.51
CA SER A 256 15.60 -7.72 -18.29
C SER A 256 14.33 -6.89 -18.17
N TYR A 257 14.40 -5.73 -17.52
CA TYR A 257 13.27 -4.82 -17.46
C TYR A 257 12.79 -4.35 -18.83
N LEU A 258 13.71 -4.16 -19.79
CA LEU A 258 13.35 -3.84 -21.19
C LEU A 258 12.53 -4.96 -21.86
N ALA A 259 12.79 -6.21 -21.53
CA ALA A 259 11.97 -7.32 -22.02
C ALA A 259 10.60 -7.35 -21.35
N LEU A 260 10.53 -7.08 -20.04
CA LEU A 260 9.29 -7.07 -19.26
C LEU A 260 8.28 -6.01 -19.72
N ILE A 261 8.73 -4.85 -20.20
CA ILE A 261 7.85 -3.76 -20.62
C ILE A 261 7.22 -3.94 -22.01
N LYS A 262 7.67 -4.93 -22.79
CA LYS A 262 7.12 -5.14 -24.14
C LYS A 262 5.63 -5.37 -24.11
N GLY A 263 4.87 -4.53 -24.85
CA GLY A 263 3.41 -4.60 -24.93
C GLY A 263 2.67 -4.15 -23.67
N LYS A 264 3.36 -3.55 -22.69
CA LYS A 264 2.73 -3.04 -21.47
C LYS A 264 2.32 -1.58 -21.62
N PRO A 265 1.17 -1.17 -21.07
CA PRO A 265 0.77 0.23 -21.07
C PRO A 265 1.67 1.08 -20.16
N LYS A 266 1.78 2.37 -20.46
CA LYS A 266 2.63 3.30 -19.69
C LYS A 266 2.34 3.29 -18.19
N SER A 267 1.06 3.26 -17.79
CA SER A 267 0.67 3.19 -16.39
C SER A 267 1.23 1.97 -15.66
N TRP A 268 1.24 0.82 -16.33
CA TRP A 268 1.85 -0.39 -15.78
C TRP A 268 3.37 -0.23 -15.64
N ILE A 269 4.03 0.34 -16.67
CA ILE A 269 5.47 0.60 -16.65
C ILE A 269 5.82 1.57 -15.50
N ASP A 270 5.07 2.66 -15.38
CA ASP A 270 5.29 3.66 -14.33
C ASP A 270 5.17 3.06 -12.93
N THR A 271 4.17 2.23 -12.69
CA THR A 271 3.94 1.59 -11.38
C THR A 271 4.96 0.50 -11.09
N TYR A 272 5.09 -0.49 -11.97
CA TYR A 272 5.80 -1.74 -11.66
C TYR A 272 7.29 -1.72 -12.02
N VAL A 273 7.72 -0.82 -12.91
CA VAL A 273 9.12 -0.76 -13.36
C VAL A 273 9.77 0.57 -13.01
N MET A 274 9.11 1.68 -13.26
CA MET A 274 9.62 3.02 -12.92
C MET A 274 9.49 3.35 -11.43
N ASN A 275 8.76 2.51 -10.67
CA ASN A 275 8.57 2.65 -9.23
C ASN A 275 7.97 4.02 -8.84
N ARG A 276 7.09 4.57 -9.67
CA ARG A 276 6.46 5.88 -9.49
C ARG A 276 5.09 5.74 -8.86
N VAL A 277 4.81 6.54 -7.85
CA VAL A 277 3.45 6.76 -7.35
C VAL A 277 2.60 7.24 -8.53
N GLY A 278 1.53 6.56 -8.82
CA GLY A 278 0.77 6.85 -10.01
C GLY A 278 -0.69 6.46 -9.91
N ILE A 279 -1.44 6.92 -10.89
CA ILE A 279 -2.83 6.54 -11.06
C ILE A 279 -2.87 5.14 -11.67
N TYR A 280 -2.87 4.11 -10.83
CA TYR A 280 -3.24 2.78 -11.29
C TYR A 280 -4.75 2.76 -11.52
N ARG A 281 -5.14 2.94 -12.77
CA ARG A 281 -6.53 2.73 -13.18
C ARG A 281 -6.69 1.27 -13.60
N ALA A 282 -7.24 0.47 -12.71
CA ALA A 282 -7.79 -0.83 -13.11
C ALA A 282 -9.00 -0.55 -14.03
N GLY A 283 -8.84 -0.73 -15.34
CA GLY A 283 -9.89 -0.53 -16.34
C GLY A 283 -9.50 0.41 -17.47
N ARG A 284 -10.36 0.48 -18.49
CA ARG A 284 -10.20 1.48 -19.57
C ARG A 284 -10.56 2.86 -19.00
N PRO A 285 -9.76 3.91 -19.33
CA PRO A 285 -10.14 5.27 -18.94
C PRO A 285 -11.51 5.61 -19.51
N VAL A 286 -12.36 6.24 -18.70
CA VAL A 286 -13.70 6.68 -19.11
C VAL A 286 -13.59 7.63 -20.32
N PHE A 287 -12.52 8.43 -20.33
CA PHE A 287 -12.19 9.34 -21.43
C PHE A 287 -10.79 8.99 -21.97
N GLU A 288 -10.74 8.23 -23.07
CA GLU A 288 -9.47 7.80 -23.70
C GLU A 288 -8.65 8.99 -24.23
N SER A 289 -9.32 10.11 -24.57
CA SER A 289 -8.68 11.33 -25.06
C SER A 289 -8.26 12.31 -23.98
N PHE A 290 -8.49 12.00 -22.69
CA PHE A 290 -8.09 12.88 -21.60
C PHE A 290 -6.56 12.95 -21.47
N ARG A 291 -6.03 14.16 -21.52
CA ARG A 291 -4.61 14.47 -21.37
C ARG A 291 -4.46 15.55 -20.30
N PRO A 292 -3.79 15.26 -19.18
CA PRO A 292 -3.62 16.22 -18.09
C PRO A 292 -3.01 17.54 -18.55
N GLU A 293 -2.06 17.49 -19.48
CA GLU A 293 -1.35 18.67 -19.99
C GLU A 293 -2.26 19.64 -20.76
N ILE A 294 -3.40 19.13 -21.25
CA ILE A 294 -4.39 19.90 -22.02
C ILE A 294 -5.63 20.20 -21.19
N HIS A 295 -6.11 19.21 -20.43
CA HIS A 295 -7.41 19.27 -19.79
C HIS A 295 -7.38 19.66 -18.31
N VAL A 296 -6.18 19.69 -17.69
CA VAL A 296 -6.00 20.14 -16.30
C VAL A 296 -5.40 21.53 -16.27
N SER A 297 -6.11 22.48 -15.67
CA SER A 297 -5.58 23.82 -15.48
C SER A 297 -4.38 23.82 -14.53
N LYS A 298 -3.34 24.61 -14.87
CA LYS A 298 -2.17 24.81 -13.99
C LYS A 298 -2.47 25.71 -12.79
N THR A 299 -3.58 26.40 -12.83
CA THR A 299 -4.05 27.30 -11.77
C THR A 299 -5.48 26.95 -11.42
N ARG A 300 -5.87 27.23 -10.17
CA ARG A 300 -7.24 27.01 -9.73
C ARG A 300 -8.21 27.81 -10.58
N ILE A 301 -9.24 27.14 -11.12
CA ILE A 301 -10.31 27.78 -11.89
C ILE A 301 -11.28 28.41 -10.89
N ALA A 302 -11.45 29.72 -10.96
CA ALA A 302 -12.38 30.44 -10.11
C ALA A 302 -13.82 30.27 -10.60
N TYR A 303 -14.78 30.19 -9.67
CA TYR A 303 -16.19 30.26 -9.96
C TYR A 303 -16.54 31.65 -10.55
N GLN A 304 -17.35 31.67 -11.62
CA GLN A 304 -17.83 32.90 -12.28
C GLN A 304 -19.31 33.08 -12.00
N GLU A 305 -19.68 34.19 -11.37
CA GLU A 305 -21.04 34.47 -10.90
C GLU A 305 -22.07 34.65 -12.03
N GLU A 306 -21.59 34.98 -13.24
CA GLU A 306 -22.45 35.15 -14.41
C GLU A 306 -22.97 33.82 -15.00
N TRP A 307 -22.43 32.70 -14.56
CA TRP A 307 -22.78 31.37 -15.08
C TRP A 307 -23.32 30.48 -13.96
N PRO A 308 -24.39 29.69 -14.21
CA PRO A 308 -24.94 28.81 -13.20
C PRO A 308 -23.96 27.71 -12.80
N LEU A 309 -23.97 27.34 -11.52
CA LEU A 309 -23.26 26.15 -11.04
C LEU A 309 -24.05 24.89 -11.42
N ILE A 310 -23.41 23.98 -12.12
CA ILE A 310 -23.96 22.68 -12.50
C ILE A 310 -23.43 21.65 -11.52
N VAL A 311 -24.33 20.93 -10.84
CA VAL A 311 -23.99 19.89 -9.88
C VAL A 311 -24.41 18.55 -10.48
N GLY A 312 -23.43 17.75 -10.89
CA GLY A 312 -23.65 16.37 -11.33
C GLY A 312 -23.60 15.43 -10.14
N LEU A 313 -24.61 14.57 -9.96
CA LEU A 313 -24.70 13.60 -8.86
C LEU A 313 -24.82 12.18 -9.40
N ASP A 314 -24.01 11.26 -8.89
CA ASP A 314 -24.14 9.81 -9.09
C ASP A 314 -24.32 9.13 -7.76
N PHE A 315 -25.50 8.52 -7.55
CA PHE A 315 -25.83 7.79 -6.32
C PHE A 315 -25.68 6.28 -6.56
N ALA A 316 -24.48 5.78 -6.32
CA ALA A 316 -24.18 4.37 -6.32
C ALA A 316 -23.66 3.94 -4.93
N ARG A 317 -23.06 2.75 -4.82
CA ARG A 317 -22.40 2.29 -3.61
C ARG A 317 -21.31 3.28 -3.14
N ASN A 318 -20.64 3.90 -4.11
CA ASN A 318 -19.65 4.94 -3.89
C ASN A 318 -20.20 6.22 -4.55
N PRO A 319 -21.01 7.02 -3.83
CA PRO A 319 -21.63 8.21 -4.40
C PRO A 319 -20.58 9.29 -4.71
N ALA A 320 -20.83 10.02 -5.80
CA ALA A 320 -19.97 11.11 -6.24
C ALA A 320 -20.76 12.34 -6.67
N ALA A 321 -20.17 13.52 -6.47
CA ALA A 321 -20.66 14.80 -6.92
C ALA A 321 -19.55 15.55 -7.64
N VAL A 322 -19.90 16.22 -8.75
CA VAL A 322 -18.98 17.11 -9.47
C VAL A 322 -19.66 18.46 -9.64
N MET A 323 -18.97 19.53 -9.28
CA MET A 323 -19.42 20.90 -9.43
C MET A 323 -18.74 21.53 -10.64
N CYS A 324 -19.52 21.92 -11.63
CA CYS A 324 -19.03 22.42 -12.92
C CYS A 324 -19.68 23.74 -13.31
N GLN A 325 -19.08 24.42 -14.28
CA GLN A 325 -19.71 25.49 -15.04
C GLN A 325 -19.53 25.24 -16.54
N LEU A 326 -20.58 25.54 -17.33
CA LEU A 326 -20.52 25.55 -18.79
C LEU A 326 -20.33 26.99 -19.26
N ILE A 327 -19.11 27.36 -19.61
CA ILE A 327 -18.77 28.72 -20.00
C ILE A 327 -18.39 28.75 -21.49
N ARG A 328 -19.14 29.47 -22.31
CA ARG A 328 -18.89 29.62 -23.76
C ARG A 328 -18.66 28.29 -24.47
N GLY A 329 -19.43 27.26 -24.12
CA GLY A 329 -19.35 25.94 -24.74
C GLY A 329 -18.27 25.00 -24.19
N ALA A 330 -17.45 25.44 -23.23
CA ALA A 330 -16.48 24.60 -22.54
C ALA A 330 -16.95 24.26 -21.10
N MET A 331 -16.82 23.00 -20.72
CA MET A 331 -17.16 22.54 -19.37
C MET A 331 -15.93 22.65 -18.45
N TYR A 332 -16.07 23.36 -17.36
CA TYR A 332 -15.04 23.52 -16.33
C TYR A 332 -15.46 22.81 -15.07
N ALA A 333 -14.72 21.77 -14.67
CA ALA A 333 -14.89 21.14 -13.38
C ALA A 333 -14.16 22.01 -12.31
N LEU A 334 -14.91 22.49 -11.33
CA LEU A 334 -14.42 23.41 -10.28
C LEU A 334 -14.10 22.68 -8.98
N ASP A 335 -14.86 21.61 -8.70
CA ASP A 335 -14.72 20.83 -7.50
C ASP A 335 -15.34 19.44 -7.67
N GLU A 336 -14.87 18.47 -6.90
CA GLU A 336 -15.41 17.12 -6.84
C GLU A 336 -15.53 16.67 -5.37
N PHE A 337 -16.47 15.75 -5.12
CA PHE A 337 -16.66 15.15 -3.81
C PHE A 337 -17.17 13.71 -3.98
N GLY A 338 -16.48 12.76 -3.43
CA GLY A 338 -16.85 11.34 -3.44
C GLY A 338 -16.74 10.72 -2.06
N MET A 339 -17.53 9.69 -1.82
CA MET A 339 -17.44 8.87 -0.60
C MET A 339 -17.62 7.40 -0.95
N GLU A 340 -17.05 6.53 -0.14
CA GLU A 340 -17.15 5.08 -0.32
C GLU A 340 -18.16 4.48 0.69
N ASN A 341 -18.99 3.56 0.21
CA ASN A 341 -19.94 2.80 1.04
C ASN A 341 -20.90 3.68 1.86
N VAL A 342 -21.34 4.82 1.31
CA VAL A 342 -22.21 5.77 1.99
C VAL A 342 -23.59 5.84 1.31
N ALA A 343 -24.65 5.80 2.11
CA ALA A 343 -26.02 5.95 1.62
C ALA A 343 -26.28 7.38 1.10
N ALA A 344 -27.12 7.50 0.08
CA ALA A 344 -27.51 8.79 -0.52
C ALA A 344 -28.03 9.81 0.51
N GLY A 345 -28.77 9.35 1.53
CA GLY A 345 -29.31 10.20 2.61
C GLY A 345 -28.23 10.84 3.49
N THR A 346 -27.05 10.21 3.60
CA THR A 346 -25.89 10.78 4.31
C THR A 346 -25.06 11.65 3.38
N PHE A 347 -24.88 11.23 2.13
CA PHE A 347 -24.05 11.91 1.14
C PHE A 347 -24.63 13.28 0.73
N ALA A 348 -25.92 13.35 0.43
CA ALA A 348 -26.55 14.58 -0.08
C ALA A 348 -26.43 15.81 0.85
N PRO A 349 -26.63 15.70 2.18
CA PRO A 349 -26.37 16.81 3.11
C PRO A 349 -24.92 17.31 3.08
N LEU A 350 -23.95 16.42 2.94
CA LEU A 350 -22.53 16.78 2.90
C LEU A 350 -22.18 17.51 1.61
N VAL A 351 -22.73 17.06 0.46
CA VAL A 351 -22.61 17.80 -0.81
C VAL A 351 -23.18 19.21 -0.69
N LYS A 352 -24.38 19.33 -0.08
CA LYS A 352 -25.02 20.63 0.16
C LYS A 352 -24.11 21.54 1.01
N GLN A 353 -23.57 21.02 2.09
CA GLN A 353 -22.67 21.77 2.96
C GLN A 353 -21.38 22.20 2.22
N ARG A 354 -20.82 21.34 1.39
CA ARG A 354 -19.65 21.65 0.57
C ARG A 354 -19.94 22.77 -0.42
N ILE A 355 -21.09 22.74 -1.10
CA ILE A 355 -21.52 23.80 -2.03
C ILE A 355 -21.71 25.12 -1.29
N GLN A 356 -22.37 25.11 -0.13
CA GLN A 356 -22.57 26.32 0.70
C GLN A 356 -21.23 26.96 1.09
N ARG A 357 -20.23 26.14 1.40
CA ARG A 357 -18.91 26.62 1.81
C ARG A 357 -18.08 27.14 0.62
N LYS A 358 -18.07 26.42 -0.50
CA LYS A 358 -17.18 26.73 -1.63
C LYS A 358 -17.80 27.68 -2.67
N PHE A 359 -19.13 27.68 -2.78
CA PHE A 359 -19.87 28.45 -3.76
C PHE A 359 -21.06 29.19 -3.11
N PRO A 360 -20.81 30.06 -2.10
CA PRO A 360 -21.85 30.67 -1.30
C PRO A 360 -22.82 31.53 -2.13
N THR A 361 -22.31 32.25 -3.13
CA THR A 361 -23.13 33.10 -4.02
C THR A 361 -24.09 32.26 -4.85
N ALA A 362 -23.62 31.18 -5.48
CA ALA A 362 -24.47 30.26 -6.24
C ALA A 362 -25.58 29.67 -5.39
N PHE A 363 -25.28 29.32 -4.15
CA PHE A 363 -26.24 28.75 -3.22
C PHE A 363 -27.29 29.76 -2.77
N GLN A 364 -26.90 31.00 -2.47
CA GLN A 364 -27.82 32.06 -2.02
C GLN A 364 -28.78 32.55 -3.11
N ASN A 365 -28.27 32.65 -4.35
CA ASN A 365 -29.02 33.13 -5.48
C ASN A 365 -29.93 32.04 -6.10
N GLY A 366 -29.74 30.78 -5.73
CA GLY A 366 -30.44 29.66 -6.35
C GLY A 366 -30.01 29.33 -7.78
N ASP A 367 -28.86 29.88 -8.23
CA ASP A 367 -28.32 29.69 -9.58
C ASP A 367 -27.60 28.35 -9.73
N MET A 368 -28.33 27.28 -9.43
CA MET A 368 -27.81 25.91 -9.51
C MET A 368 -28.70 25.02 -10.37
N LEU A 369 -28.07 24.27 -11.26
CA LEU A 369 -28.69 23.20 -12.03
C LEU A 369 -28.20 21.85 -11.50
N THR A 370 -29.12 21.04 -10.98
CA THR A 370 -28.76 19.69 -10.50
C THR A 370 -29.10 18.66 -11.55
N VAL A 371 -28.09 17.84 -11.93
CA VAL A 371 -28.24 16.73 -12.87
C VAL A 371 -27.99 15.43 -12.12
N CYS A 372 -29.04 14.61 -11.97
CA CYS A 372 -28.94 13.28 -11.38
C CYS A 372 -29.07 12.20 -12.45
N ARG A 373 -28.20 11.17 -12.40
CA ARG A 373 -28.46 9.94 -13.15
C ARG A 373 -29.64 9.21 -12.51
N ARG A 374 -30.75 8.98 -13.26
CA ARG A 374 -31.92 8.22 -12.79
C ARG A 374 -31.51 6.77 -12.51
N LEU A 375 -31.36 6.43 -11.26
CA LEU A 375 -31.34 5.06 -10.79
C LEU A 375 -32.73 4.70 -10.26
N HIS A 376 -33.60 4.10 -11.09
CA HIS A 376 -34.91 3.54 -10.75
C HIS A 376 -36.04 4.54 -10.40
N PRO A 377 -37.31 4.29 -10.83
CA PRO A 377 -38.46 5.22 -10.65
C PRO A 377 -38.93 5.46 -9.21
N ARG A 378 -38.27 4.93 -8.21
CA ARG A 378 -38.66 5.10 -6.78
C ARG A 378 -37.90 6.19 -6.02
N PHE A 379 -36.95 6.88 -6.63
CA PHE A 379 -36.27 8.02 -6.02
C PHE A 379 -36.50 9.26 -6.85
N ALA A 380 -37.59 9.96 -6.54
CA ALA A 380 -37.79 11.33 -7.02
C ALA A 380 -36.76 12.23 -6.33
N CYS A 381 -36.02 13.02 -7.09
CA CYS A 381 -35.19 14.11 -6.56
C CYS A 381 -36.10 15.07 -5.78
N MET A 382 -35.87 15.25 -4.49
CA MET A 382 -36.37 16.37 -3.70
C MET A 382 -35.45 17.57 -3.86
#